data_077c66e127b7fca2dd672d0b5795d26c
#
_entry.id   077c66e127b7fca2dd672d0b5795d26c
#
_cell.length_a   1.000
_cell.length_b   1.000
_cell.length_c   1.000
_cell.angle_alpha   90.00
_cell.angle_beta   90.00
_cell.angle_gamma   90.00
#
_symmetry.space_group_name_H-M   'P 1'
#
loop_
_entity.id
_entity.type
_entity.pdbx_description
1 polymer ?
#
loop_
_entity_poly.entity_id
_entity_poly.type
_entity_poly.pdbx_seq_one_letter_code
_entity_poly.pdbx_strand_id
1 'polypeptide(L)'
;MDTAKVDRYVAEKWDDDIVPQLVEYIRIPNKSPMFDKDWVANGYMEQAVQLMERWAKAQSVPGMQVEVVRLEGRTPLIFIEIPATGSETGADTVLLYGHLDKQPEMTGWDDDLGPWVPVLKGDKLYGRGGADDGYAIFGSLAAIQALQQQGVPHARCVVLIEACEESGSYDLPAYVDHLAARIGKPSLVVRLDSGCGNYEQLWCTTSLRGLAGGNLTVKVLEEGVHSGDASGIVPSSFRIIRQLLSRLEDEKTGKVLVDGLHVEIPAERLAQAAKVADVLGDEVFDKFPFLPGMTPMYSQDKAGDRTELVLNRTWRPALSITGVDGIPPLASAGNVLRPFTALKLSLRLPPTLDGKRGGELLQDILLKDPPNGAQVSLHLEKASTGWNAPALAPWLENAIDAASQEFFGKPAMYMGEGGTIPFMGMLGEKFPGAQFMITGVLGPHSNAHGPNEFLHIPMGKGVTACVARVVAEHHAASQRGETAGVAAVAGGVVHGDHGCC
;
A
#
# COMPACT_ATOMS: atom_id res chain seq x y z
N MET A 1 1.52 -26.57 -17.48
CA MET A 1 1.20 -26.53 -16.05
C MET A 1 -0.18 -27.14 -15.85
N ASP A 2 -0.32 -28.05 -14.90
CA ASP A 2 -1.60 -28.66 -14.55
C ASP A 2 -2.23 -27.87 -13.37
N THR A 3 -3.31 -27.18 -13.66
CA THR A 3 -4.01 -26.29 -12.71
C THR A 3 -4.50 -27.03 -11.46
N ALA A 4 -5.06 -28.24 -11.65
CA ALA A 4 -5.58 -29.04 -10.52
C ALA A 4 -4.46 -29.49 -9.57
N LYS A 5 -3.27 -29.77 -10.11
CA LYS A 5 -2.09 -30.11 -9.28
C LYS A 5 -1.57 -28.92 -8.50
N VAL A 6 -1.56 -27.72 -9.12
CA VAL A 6 -1.18 -26.47 -8.43
C VAL A 6 -2.15 -26.20 -7.29
N ASP A 7 -3.44 -26.23 -7.59
CA ASP A 7 -4.49 -25.95 -6.60
C ASP A 7 -4.39 -26.89 -5.38
N ARG A 8 -4.23 -28.19 -5.63
CA ARG A 8 -4.07 -29.18 -4.56
C ARG A 8 -2.80 -28.93 -3.74
N TYR A 9 -1.65 -28.74 -4.42
CA TYR A 9 -0.39 -28.51 -3.72
C TYR A 9 -0.46 -27.26 -2.84
N VAL A 10 -0.98 -26.17 -3.39
CA VAL A 10 -1.11 -24.90 -2.67
C VAL A 10 -2.06 -25.05 -1.47
N ALA A 11 -3.20 -25.73 -1.65
CA ALA A 11 -4.15 -25.95 -0.57
C ALA A 11 -3.53 -26.76 0.59
N GLU A 12 -2.88 -27.88 0.28
CA GLU A 12 -2.19 -28.71 1.27
C GLU A 12 -1.04 -27.94 1.95
N LYS A 13 -0.23 -27.21 1.18
CA LYS A 13 0.89 -26.41 1.71
C LYS A 13 0.41 -25.32 2.65
N TRP A 14 -0.69 -24.66 2.32
CA TRP A 14 -1.27 -23.64 3.19
C TRP A 14 -1.83 -24.24 4.48
N ASP A 15 -2.62 -25.31 4.39
CA ASP A 15 -3.28 -25.90 5.56
C ASP A 15 -2.29 -26.59 6.52
N ASP A 16 -1.33 -27.33 5.97
CA ASP A 16 -0.43 -28.16 6.77
C ASP A 16 0.85 -27.45 7.23
N ASP A 17 1.26 -26.38 6.55
CA ASP A 17 2.54 -25.71 6.81
C ASP A 17 2.39 -24.19 6.99
N ILE A 18 1.84 -23.46 6.02
CA ILE A 18 1.84 -21.99 6.04
C ILE A 18 0.99 -21.42 7.18
N VAL A 19 -0.24 -21.90 7.35
CA VAL A 19 -1.12 -21.43 8.43
C VAL A 19 -0.49 -21.67 9.80
N PRO A 20 0.06 -22.85 10.13
CA PRO A 20 0.81 -23.05 11.37
C PRO A 20 1.99 -22.08 11.56
N GLN A 21 2.75 -21.76 10.50
CA GLN A 21 3.83 -20.78 10.58
C GLN A 21 3.31 -19.36 10.83
N LEU A 22 2.22 -18.97 10.18
CA LEU A 22 1.58 -17.67 10.40
C LEU A 22 1.04 -17.53 11.83
N VAL A 23 0.52 -18.60 12.40
CA VAL A 23 0.10 -18.63 13.82
C VAL A 23 1.28 -18.28 14.73
N GLU A 24 2.43 -18.91 14.53
CA GLU A 24 3.63 -18.60 15.33
C GLU A 24 4.16 -17.17 15.04
N TYR A 25 4.13 -16.73 13.79
CA TYR A 25 4.54 -15.40 13.41
C TYR A 25 3.65 -14.30 14.04
N ILE A 26 2.33 -14.49 14.07
CA ILE A 26 1.40 -13.52 14.67
C ILE A 26 1.72 -13.30 16.16
N ARG A 27 2.17 -14.33 16.89
CA ARG A 27 2.52 -14.25 18.32
C ARG A 27 3.70 -13.30 18.60
N ILE A 28 4.53 -13.01 17.59
CA ILE A 28 5.72 -12.17 17.76
C ILE A 28 5.32 -10.71 17.57
N PRO A 29 5.51 -9.83 18.59
CA PRO A 29 5.16 -8.41 18.47
C PRO A 29 6.27 -7.59 17.81
N ASN A 30 6.71 -8.00 16.64
CA ASN A 30 7.76 -7.36 15.86
C ASN A 30 7.27 -6.12 15.11
N LYS A 31 6.93 -5.08 15.87
CA LYS A 31 6.53 -3.79 15.33
C LYS A 31 7.66 -3.13 14.54
N SER A 32 7.28 -2.41 13.50
CA SER A 32 8.22 -1.62 12.71
C SER A 32 8.97 -0.60 13.59
N PRO A 33 10.21 -0.23 13.25
CA PRO A 33 11.02 0.66 14.08
C PRO A 33 10.39 2.00 14.44
N MET A 34 9.51 2.55 13.61
CA MET A 34 8.77 3.78 13.93
C MET A 34 7.90 3.61 15.19
N PHE A 35 7.41 2.40 15.44
CA PHE A 35 6.51 2.06 16.55
C PHE A 35 7.20 1.35 17.71
N ASP A 36 8.43 0.92 17.53
CA ASP A 36 9.29 0.32 18.56
C ASP A 36 10.72 0.82 18.39
N LYS A 37 11.04 1.92 19.03
CA LYS A 37 12.37 2.53 18.96
C LYS A 37 13.47 1.65 19.54
N ASP A 38 13.11 0.75 20.44
CA ASP A 38 14.01 -0.22 21.09
C ASP A 38 13.96 -1.60 20.41
N TRP A 39 13.54 -1.68 19.15
CA TRP A 39 13.33 -2.92 18.42
C TRP A 39 14.55 -3.87 18.44
N VAL A 40 15.77 -3.32 18.43
CA VAL A 40 17.00 -4.10 18.53
C VAL A 40 17.11 -4.78 19.90
N ALA A 41 16.92 -4.01 20.98
CA ALA A 41 17.01 -4.49 22.36
C ALA A 41 15.87 -5.46 22.70
N ASN A 42 14.67 -5.20 22.19
CA ASN A 42 13.49 -6.06 22.40
C ASN A 42 13.62 -7.42 21.70
N GLY A 43 14.34 -7.50 20.59
CA GLY A 43 14.66 -8.75 19.91
C GLY A 43 13.51 -9.40 19.15
N TYR A 44 12.33 -8.79 19.08
CA TYR A 44 11.16 -9.38 18.39
C TYR A 44 11.34 -9.42 16.88
N MET A 45 11.95 -8.37 16.30
CA MET A 45 12.25 -8.36 14.86
C MET A 45 13.17 -9.53 14.49
N GLU A 46 14.19 -9.77 15.30
CA GLU A 46 15.11 -10.89 15.10
C GLU A 46 14.40 -12.25 15.24
N GLN A 47 13.46 -12.39 16.17
CA GLN A 47 12.67 -13.62 16.29
C GLN A 47 11.83 -13.89 15.03
N ALA A 48 11.20 -12.86 14.45
CA ALA A 48 10.43 -13.00 13.22
C ALA A 48 11.33 -13.34 12.03
N VAL A 49 12.47 -12.69 11.90
CA VAL A 49 13.47 -12.99 10.86
C VAL A 49 13.93 -14.44 10.97
N GLN A 50 14.28 -14.90 12.17
CA GLN A 50 14.72 -16.28 12.39
C GLN A 50 13.65 -17.32 12.10
N LEU A 51 12.38 -17.04 12.42
CA LEU A 51 11.27 -17.92 12.09
C LEU A 51 11.18 -18.13 10.58
N MET A 52 11.16 -17.03 9.82
CA MET A 52 11.03 -17.07 8.37
C MET A 52 12.28 -17.66 7.70
N GLU A 53 13.47 -17.32 8.17
CA GLU A 53 14.73 -17.88 7.68
C GLU A 53 14.79 -19.40 7.88
N ARG A 54 14.47 -19.89 9.06
CA ARG A 54 14.45 -21.34 9.35
C ARG A 54 13.46 -22.08 8.45
N TRP A 55 12.25 -21.52 8.32
CA TRP A 55 11.25 -22.12 7.47
C TRP A 55 11.73 -22.15 6.01
N ALA A 56 12.24 -21.05 5.48
CA ALA A 56 12.71 -20.97 4.10
C ALA A 56 13.86 -21.96 3.83
N LYS A 57 14.84 -22.05 4.76
CA LYS A 57 15.96 -23.01 4.66
C LYS A 57 15.53 -24.47 4.71
N ALA A 58 14.40 -24.76 5.37
CA ALA A 58 13.85 -26.12 5.45
C ALA A 58 13.10 -26.52 4.18
N GLN A 59 12.83 -25.60 3.26
CA GLN A 59 12.10 -25.92 2.04
C GLN A 59 12.98 -26.64 1.01
N SER A 60 12.42 -27.67 0.40
CA SER A 60 13.11 -28.42 -0.65
C SER A 60 13.00 -27.69 -2.00
N VAL A 61 13.89 -26.72 -2.23
CA VAL A 61 14.00 -26.00 -3.50
C VAL A 61 15.45 -26.13 -4.00
N PRO A 62 15.68 -26.85 -5.11
CA PRO A 62 17.02 -27.10 -5.61
C PRO A 62 17.81 -25.81 -5.91
N GLY A 63 19.01 -25.71 -5.33
CA GLY A 63 19.91 -24.59 -5.55
C GLY A 63 19.52 -23.30 -4.85
N MET A 64 18.45 -23.28 -4.08
CA MET A 64 18.02 -22.11 -3.32
C MET A 64 19.07 -21.71 -2.29
N GLN A 65 19.33 -20.42 -2.22
CA GLN A 65 20.17 -19.80 -1.19
C GLN A 65 19.32 -18.80 -0.39
N VAL A 66 19.35 -18.95 0.92
CA VAL A 66 18.64 -18.08 1.88
C VAL A 66 19.66 -17.37 2.75
N GLU A 67 19.63 -16.06 2.74
CA GLU A 67 20.56 -15.21 3.49
C GLU A 67 19.79 -14.10 4.20
N VAL A 68 20.17 -13.80 5.45
CA VAL A 68 19.77 -12.57 6.13
C VAL A 68 20.87 -11.56 5.95
N VAL A 69 20.61 -10.56 5.12
CA VAL A 69 21.56 -9.47 4.85
C VAL A 69 21.39 -8.40 5.91
N ARG A 70 22.51 -7.95 6.47
CA ARG A 70 22.54 -6.95 7.55
C ARG A 70 23.50 -5.83 7.18
N LEU A 71 22.98 -4.65 6.98
CA LEU A 71 23.75 -3.43 6.84
C LEU A 71 23.81 -2.72 8.20
N GLU A 72 24.96 -2.17 8.54
CA GLU A 72 25.16 -1.52 9.84
C GLU A 72 24.14 -0.38 10.08
N GLY A 73 23.52 -0.39 11.26
CA GLY A 73 22.52 0.61 11.65
C GLY A 73 21.17 0.48 10.97
N ARG A 74 20.91 -0.60 10.23
CA ARG A 74 19.67 -0.83 9.48
C ARG A 74 18.92 -2.07 9.97
N THR A 75 17.66 -2.15 9.61
CA THR A 75 16.85 -3.34 9.81
C THR A 75 17.37 -4.50 8.96
N PRO A 76 17.19 -5.76 9.37
CA PRO A 76 17.60 -6.91 8.57
C PRO A 76 16.71 -7.11 7.35
N LEU A 77 17.26 -7.80 6.33
CA LEU A 77 16.52 -8.13 5.12
C LEU A 77 16.77 -9.60 4.78
N ILE A 78 15.70 -10.35 4.51
CA ILE A 78 15.80 -11.72 4.01
C ILE A 78 15.93 -11.66 2.49
N PHE A 79 16.98 -12.26 1.97
CA PHE A 79 17.29 -12.33 0.55
C PHE A 79 17.41 -13.80 0.12
N ILE A 80 16.57 -14.19 -0.85
CA ILE A 80 16.52 -15.56 -1.34
C ILE A 80 16.76 -15.56 -2.84
N GLU A 81 17.69 -16.41 -3.29
CA GLU A 81 17.98 -16.64 -4.69
C GLU A 81 17.60 -18.08 -5.07
N ILE A 82 16.83 -18.22 -6.14
CA ILE A 82 16.38 -19.51 -6.66
C ILE A 82 16.80 -19.57 -8.13
N PRO A 83 17.66 -20.53 -8.51
CA PRO A 83 18.10 -20.67 -9.91
C PRO A 83 16.91 -20.93 -10.86
N ALA A 84 17.06 -20.51 -12.10
CA ALA A 84 16.13 -20.89 -13.16
C ALA A 84 16.12 -22.41 -13.33
N THR A 85 14.96 -22.94 -13.72
CA THR A 85 14.78 -24.36 -14.07
C THR A 85 14.44 -24.51 -15.57
N GLY A 86 14.82 -25.62 -16.16
CA GLY A 86 14.64 -25.88 -17.58
C GLY A 86 15.94 -25.86 -18.37
N SER A 87 15.86 -26.14 -19.67
CA SER A 87 17.03 -26.33 -20.55
C SER A 87 17.66 -25.03 -21.04
N GLU A 88 16.99 -23.92 -20.92
CA GLU A 88 17.47 -22.60 -21.33
C GLU A 88 17.42 -21.63 -20.16
N THR A 89 18.58 -21.33 -19.63
CA THR A 89 18.75 -20.30 -18.62
C THR A 89 18.79 -18.94 -19.28
N GLY A 90 17.62 -18.33 -19.49
CA GLY A 90 17.54 -16.94 -19.93
C GLY A 90 18.04 -15.97 -18.85
N ALA A 91 18.41 -14.77 -19.28
CA ALA A 91 18.87 -13.70 -18.36
C ALA A 91 17.74 -13.09 -17.53
N ASP A 92 16.51 -13.52 -17.74
CA ASP A 92 15.32 -12.98 -17.06
C ASP A 92 15.27 -13.36 -15.58
N THR A 93 14.77 -12.44 -14.79
CA THR A 93 14.60 -12.61 -13.35
C THR A 93 13.20 -12.14 -12.94
N VAL A 94 12.57 -12.89 -12.04
CA VAL A 94 11.36 -12.50 -11.31
C VAL A 94 11.80 -12.05 -9.93
N LEU A 95 11.43 -10.83 -9.55
CA LEU A 95 11.60 -10.31 -8.20
C LEU A 95 10.27 -10.43 -7.45
N LEU A 96 10.27 -11.16 -6.33
CA LEU A 96 9.13 -11.26 -5.43
C LEU A 96 9.44 -10.49 -4.15
N TYR A 97 8.54 -9.61 -3.77
CA TYR A 97 8.72 -8.70 -2.65
C TYR A 97 7.63 -8.89 -1.60
N GLY A 98 8.02 -8.73 -0.35
CA GLY A 98 7.16 -8.61 0.80
C GLY A 98 7.88 -7.99 1.99
N HIS A 99 7.18 -7.85 3.11
CA HIS A 99 7.77 -7.39 4.36
C HIS A 99 7.33 -8.23 5.56
N LEU A 100 8.05 -8.11 6.67
CA LEU A 100 7.77 -8.89 7.87
C LEU A 100 7.52 -8.05 9.12
N ASP A 101 7.80 -6.76 9.08
CA ASP A 101 7.51 -5.84 10.17
C ASP A 101 6.01 -5.49 10.23
N LYS A 102 5.56 -5.03 11.39
CA LYS A 102 4.14 -4.89 11.70
C LYS A 102 3.76 -3.49 12.16
N GLN A 103 2.53 -3.13 11.90
CA GLN A 103 1.83 -2.01 12.54
C GLN A 103 1.66 -2.26 14.05
N PRO A 104 1.44 -1.19 14.86
CA PRO A 104 1.21 -1.35 16.28
C PRO A 104 -0.15 -2.01 16.61
N GLU A 105 -0.35 -2.23 17.89
CA GLU A 105 -1.47 -2.97 18.47
C GLU A 105 -2.83 -2.44 18.08
N MET A 106 -3.04 -1.12 18.16
CA MET A 106 -4.32 -0.43 18.11
C MET A 106 -5.31 -0.88 19.21
N THR A 107 -6.32 -0.07 19.44
CA THR A 107 -7.42 -0.37 20.37
C THR A 107 -8.66 -0.83 19.62
N GLY A 108 -9.59 -1.49 20.29
CA GLY A 108 -10.87 -1.88 19.71
C GLY A 108 -10.93 -3.32 19.18
N TRP A 109 -9.97 -4.16 19.55
CA TRP A 109 -10.07 -5.60 19.32
C TRP A 109 -11.24 -6.20 20.09
N ASP A 110 -11.93 -7.15 19.49
CA ASP A 110 -12.97 -7.91 20.15
C ASP A 110 -12.40 -8.71 21.33
N ASP A 111 -13.22 -9.03 22.31
CA ASP A 111 -12.78 -9.63 23.59
C ASP A 111 -12.01 -10.96 23.42
N ASP A 112 -12.28 -11.70 22.38
CA ASP A 112 -11.64 -12.99 22.06
C ASP A 112 -10.49 -12.85 21.04
N LEU A 113 -10.20 -11.63 20.58
CA LEU A 113 -9.17 -11.32 19.61
C LEU A 113 -8.10 -10.40 20.20
N GLY A 114 -6.95 -10.35 19.56
CA GLY A 114 -5.87 -9.45 19.93
C GLY A 114 -4.79 -9.42 18.87
N PRO A 115 -3.93 -8.39 18.87
CA PRO A 115 -2.91 -8.24 17.84
C PRO A 115 -1.91 -9.40 17.79
N TRP A 116 -1.53 -9.92 18.95
CA TRP A 116 -0.54 -10.99 19.08
C TRP A 116 -1.14 -12.34 19.47
N VAL A 117 -2.45 -12.46 19.35
CA VAL A 117 -3.21 -13.68 19.65
C VAL A 117 -3.80 -14.21 18.36
N PRO A 118 -3.16 -15.22 17.73
CA PRO A 118 -3.69 -15.82 16.50
C PRO A 118 -4.96 -16.61 16.80
N VAL A 119 -6.05 -16.30 16.09
CA VAL A 119 -7.32 -17.00 16.22
C VAL A 119 -7.85 -17.39 14.84
N LEU A 120 -8.08 -18.68 14.65
CA LEU A 120 -8.68 -19.21 13.44
C LEU A 120 -10.21 -19.31 13.62
N LYS A 121 -10.97 -18.57 12.81
CA LYS A 121 -12.44 -18.61 12.77
C LYS A 121 -12.89 -18.85 11.33
N GLY A 122 -13.34 -20.05 11.02
CA GLY A 122 -13.70 -20.42 9.66
C GLY A 122 -12.53 -20.23 8.70
N ASP A 123 -12.73 -19.40 7.68
CA ASP A 123 -11.74 -19.11 6.64
C ASP A 123 -10.77 -17.97 7.01
N LYS A 124 -10.84 -17.44 8.23
CA LYS A 124 -10.10 -16.25 8.64
C LYS A 124 -9.11 -16.57 9.74
N LEU A 125 -7.87 -16.17 9.54
CA LEU A 125 -6.83 -16.15 10.57
C LEU A 125 -6.69 -14.72 11.10
N TYR A 126 -7.17 -14.47 12.31
CA TYR A 126 -7.09 -13.18 12.97
C TYR A 126 -5.75 -12.99 13.66
N GLY A 127 -5.26 -11.77 13.62
CA GLY A 127 -4.05 -11.30 14.26
C GLY A 127 -3.30 -10.29 13.41
N ARG A 128 -2.46 -9.49 14.05
CA ARG A 128 -1.68 -8.45 13.38
C ARG A 128 -0.57 -9.05 12.51
N GLY A 129 -0.51 -8.62 11.25
CA GLY A 129 0.61 -8.90 10.36
C GLY A 129 0.48 -10.19 9.53
N GLY A 130 -0.54 -11.01 9.75
CA GLY A 130 -0.74 -12.21 8.95
C GLY A 130 -1.08 -11.88 7.50
N ALA A 131 -1.97 -10.93 7.27
CA ALA A 131 -2.37 -10.43 5.97
C ALA A 131 -1.44 -9.31 5.46
N ASP A 132 -0.94 -8.50 6.35
CA ASP A 132 -0.09 -7.34 6.09
C ASP A 132 1.27 -7.49 6.80
N ASP A 133 2.28 -8.12 6.25
CA ASP A 133 2.39 -8.84 4.98
C ASP A 133 3.09 -10.21 5.22
N GLY A 134 2.94 -10.78 6.43
CA GLY A 134 3.66 -11.99 6.85
C GLY A 134 3.51 -13.19 5.94
N TYR A 135 2.40 -13.31 5.20
CA TYR A 135 2.18 -14.42 4.29
C TYR A 135 3.06 -14.39 3.02
N ALA A 136 3.64 -13.24 2.70
CA ALA A 136 4.32 -13.02 1.41
C ALA A 136 5.48 -13.97 1.15
N ILE A 137 6.35 -14.20 2.12
CA ILE A 137 7.49 -15.13 1.96
C ILE A 137 6.98 -16.56 1.74
N PHE A 138 5.97 -16.95 2.49
CA PHE A 138 5.39 -18.29 2.42
C PHE A 138 4.69 -18.51 1.07
N GLY A 139 3.86 -17.58 0.64
CA GLY A 139 3.17 -17.62 -0.64
C GLY A 139 4.14 -17.59 -1.83
N SER A 140 5.17 -16.77 -1.76
CA SER A 140 6.19 -16.69 -2.82
C SER A 140 6.92 -18.02 -3.03
N LEU A 141 7.40 -18.64 -1.96
CA LEU A 141 8.10 -19.94 -2.07
C LEU A 141 7.15 -21.06 -2.45
N ALA A 142 5.95 -21.10 -1.90
CA ALA A 142 4.95 -22.12 -2.24
C ALA A 142 4.54 -22.05 -3.72
N ALA A 143 4.41 -20.87 -4.30
CA ALA A 143 4.14 -20.69 -5.73
C ALA A 143 5.24 -21.31 -6.60
N ILE A 144 6.49 -21.07 -6.28
CA ILE A 144 7.63 -21.64 -7.01
C ILE A 144 7.70 -23.16 -6.82
N GLN A 145 7.50 -23.64 -5.60
CA GLN A 145 7.47 -25.08 -5.31
C GLN A 145 6.35 -25.81 -6.07
N ALA A 146 5.17 -25.19 -6.21
CA ALA A 146 4.07 -25.74 -6.97
C ALA A 146 4.42 -26.01 -8.44
N LEU A 147 5.26 -25.16 -9.03
CA LEU A 147 5.81 -25.36 -10.39
C LEU A 147 6.84 -26.49 -10.42
N GLN A 148 7.77 -26.47 -9.47
CA GLN A 148 8.86 -27.46 -9.42
C GLN A 148 8.34 -28.86 -9.19
N GLN A 149 7.28 -29.05 -8.40
CA GLN A 149 6.63 -30.36 -8.19
C GLN A 149 6.09 -30.98 -9.49
N GLN A 150 5.84 -30.19 -10.49
CA GLN A 150 5.36 -30.64 -11.78
C GLN A 150 6.44 -30.63 -12.88
N GLY A 151 7.67 -30.23 -12.55
CA GLY A 151 8.71 -30.02 -13.54
C GLY A 151 8.41 -28.85 -14.50
N VAL A 152 7.54 -27.91 -14.11
CA VAL A 152 7.26 -26.72 -14.91
C VAL A 152 8.42 -25.72 -14.76
N PRO A 153 9.05 -25.30 -15.87
CA PRO A 153 10.18 -24.40 -15.80
C PRO A 153 9.78 -23.00 -15.36
N HIS A 154 10.70 -22.33 -14.69
CA HIS A 154 10.59 -20.93 -14.30
C HIS A 154 11.92 -20.21 -14.48
N ALA A 155 11.89 -18.89 -14.64
CA ALA A 155 13.07 -18.04 -14.66
C ALA A 155 13.74 -18.01 -13.27
N ARG A 156 14.93 -17.44 -13.19
CA ARG A 156 15.57 -17.14 -11.90
C ARG A 156 14.62 -16.28 -11.06
N CYS A 157 14.43 -16.66 -9.80
CA CYS A 157 13.61 -15.91 -8.86
C CYS A 157 14.46 -15.35 -7.73
N VAL A 158 14.19 -14.10 -7.36
CA VAL A 158 14.76 -13.43 -6.20
C VAL A 158 13.62 -13.05 -5.28
N VAL A 159 13.68 -13.45 -4.02
CA VAL A 159 12.71 -13.06 -3.00
C VAL A 159 13.37 -12.08 -2.03
N LEU A 160 12.74 -10.96 -1.80
CA LEU A 160 13.24 -9.90 -0.95
C LEU A 160 12.18 -9.56 0.10
N ILE A 161 12.50 -9.78 1.38
CA ILE A 161 11.59 -9.51 2.51
C ILE A 161 12.26 -8.50 3.43
N GLU A 162 11.71 -7.29 3.47
CA GLU A 162 12.22 -6.21 4.32
C GLU A 162 11.57 -6.18 5.71
N ALA A 163 12.14 -5.40 6.60
CA ALA A 163 11.72 -5.30 8.00
C ALA A 163 11.47 -3.85 8.46
N CYS A 164 11.18 -2.92 7.55
CA CYS A 164 10.82 -1.53 7.88
C CYS A 164 9.81 -0.90 6.90
N GLU A 165 8.98 -1.71 6.21
CA GLU A 165 7.98 -1.21 5.27
C GLU A 165 7.01 -0.27 5.97
N GLU A 166 6.50 -0.65 7.12
CA GLU A 166 5.51 0.08 7.91
C GLU A 166 6.06 1.39 8.51
N SER A 167 7.36 1.58 8.45
CA SER A 167 8.07 2.82 8.76
C SER A 167 8.41 3.66 7.52
N GLY A 168 7.96 3.23 6.33
CA GLY A 168 8.20 3.90 5.05
C GLY A 168 9.37 3.35 4.24
N SER A 169 9.82 2.13 4.49
CA SER A 169 10.88 1.43 3.73
C SER A 169 12.19 2.22 3.61
N TYR A 170 12.57 2.98 4.63
CA TYR A 170 13.72 3.88 4.56
C TYR A 170 15.06 3.14 4.41
N ASP A 171 15.13 1.86 4.77
CA ASP A 171 16.33 1.04 4.59
C ASP A 171 16.39 0.33 3.23
N LEU A 172 15.24 0.14 2.59
CA LEU A 172 15.13 -0.64 1.35
C LEU A 172 16.01 -0.12 0.21
N PRO A 173 16.10 1.20 -0.08
CA PRO A 173 16.96 1.71 -1.13
C PRO A 173 18.42 1.29 -0.98
N ALA A 174 18.94 1.33 0.25
CA ALA A 174 20.32 0.91 0.53
C ALA A 174 20.53 -0.58 0.26
N TYR A 175 19.56 -1.43 0.58
CA TYR A 175 19.61 -2.87 0.29
C TYR A 175 19.52 -3.15 -1.22
N VAL A 176 18.64 -2.46 -1.93
CA VAL A 176 18.53 -2.63 -3.38
C VAL A 176 19.83 -2.22 -4.08
N ASP A 177 20.48 -1.16 -3.63
CA ASP A 177 21.79 -0.73 -4.16
C ASP A 177 22.89 -1.73 -3.80
N HIS A 178 22.94 -2.17 -2.54
CA HIS A 178 23.93 -3.15 -2.08
C HIS A 178 23.82 -4.50 -2.81
N LEU A 179 22.61 -4.93 -3.09
CA LEU A 179 22.32 -6.22 -3.72
C LEU A 179 22.10 -6.11 -5.25
N ALA A 180 22.31 -4.94 -5.82
CA ALA A 180 21.97 -4.65 -7.22
C ALA A 180 22.52 -5.69 -8.21
N ALA A 181 23.77 -6.11 -8.05
CA ALA A 181 24.40 -7.12 -8.92
C ALA A 181 23.75 -8.50 -8.76
N ARG A 182 23.26 -8.84 -7.56
CA ARG A 182 22.61 -10.12 -7.26
C ARG A 182 21.12 -10.09 -7.64
N ILE A 183 20.45 -8.97 -7.49
CA ILE A 183 19.06 -8.80 -7.97
C ILE A 183 19.05 -8.88 -9.50
N GLY A 184 20.00 -8.25 -10.14
CA GLY A 184 20.10 -8.22 -11.60
C GLY A 184 19.07 -7.28 -12.23
N LYS A 185 18.48 -7.69 -13.34
CA LYS A 185 17.47 -6.92 -14.07
C LYS A 185 16.15 -7.69 -14.12
N PRO A 186 15.30 -7.56 -13.11
CA PRO A 186 13.99 -8.20 -13.14
C PRO A 186 13.16 -7.71 -14.33
N SER A 187 12.55 -8.63 -15.05
CA SER A 187 11.55 -8.32 -16.08
C SER A 187 10.11 -8.42 -15.55
N LEU A 188 9.95 -9.06 -14.38
CA LEU A 188 8.70 -9.10 -13.62
C LEU A 188 8.97 -8.85 -12.14
N VAL A 189 8.20 -7.94 -11.54
CA VAL A 189 8.14 -7.70 -10.10
C VAL A 189 6.78 -8.13 -9.60
N VAL A 190 6.76 -9.06 -8.64
CA VAL A 190 5.56 -9.51 -7.94
C VAL A 190 5.60 -8.95 -6.52
N ARG A 191 4.59 -8.19 -6.15
CA ARG A 191 4.40 -7.68 -4.79
C ARG A 191 3.09 -8.22 -4.23
N LEU A 192 3.16 -8.83 -3.04
CA LEU A 192 2.02 -9.47 -2.39
C LEU A 192 1.39 -8.63 -1.27
N ASP A 193 1.89 -7.40 -1.09
CA ASP A 193 1.43 -6.45 -0.09
C ASP A 193 0.49 -5.42 -0.73
N SER A 194 -0.74 -5.83 -1.02
CA SER A 194 -1.76 -4.95 -1.58
C SER A 194 -3.18 -5.43 -1.27
N GLY A 195 -4.15 -4.64 -1.69
CA GLY A 195 -5.56 -4.89 -1.47
C GLY A 195 -6.22 -5.78 -2.53
N CYS A 196 -7.39 -6.27 -2.18
CA CYS A 196 -8.35 -6.87 -3.10
C CYS A 196 -9.74 -6.28 -2.84
N GLY A 197 -10.52 -6.10 -3.91
CA GLY A 197 -11.85 -5.51 -3.80
C GLY A 197 -12.89 -6.47 -3.22
N ASN A 198 -12.73 -7.76 -3.47
CA ASN A 198 -13.48 -8.86 -2.89
C ASN A 198 -12.58 -10.10 -2.75
N TYR A 199 -13.12 -11.21 -2.24
CA TYR A 199 -12.40 -12.49 -2.08
C TYR A 199 -12.78 -13.52 -3.16
N GLU A 200 -13.32 -13.06 -4.30
CA GLU A 200 -13.90 -13.93 -5.32
C GLU A 200 -13.10 -14.00 -6.62
N GLN A 201 -12.09 -13.18 -6.78
CA GLN A 201 -11.26 -13.08 -7.98
C GLN A 201 -9.92 -12.44 -7.68
N LEU A 202 -8.98 -12.55 -8.62
CA LEU A 202 -7.67 -11.91 -8.51
C LEU A 202 -7.80 -10.41 -8.72
N TRP A 203 -7.17 -9.61 -7.89
CA TRP A 203 -7.11 -8.16 -7.98
C TRP A 203 -5.66 -7.72 -8.17
N CYS A 204 -5.44 -6.83 -9.14
CA CYS A 204 -4.14 -6.22 -9.37
C CYS A 204 -4.23 -4.72 -9.16
N THR A 205 -3.29 -4.19 -8.38
CA THR A 205 -3.16 -2.76 -8.10
C THR A 205 -2.45 -2.06 -9.24
N THR A 206 -3.08 -1.04 -9.79
CA THR A 206 -2.61 -0.32 -10.98
C THR A 206 -2.13 1.09 -10.67
N SER A 207 -2.40 1.60 -9.48
CA SER A 207 -1.93 2.91 -9.05
C SER A 207 -1.97 3.05 -7.53
N LEU A 208 -1.15 3.96 -7.02
CA LEU A 208 -1.09 4.34 -5.60
C LEU A 208 -1.13 5.85 -5.52
N ARG A 209 -1.94 6.41 -4.61
CA ARG A 209 -1.95 7.87 -4.41
C ARG A 209 -0.67 8.34 -3.73
N GLY A 210 -0.31 9.60 -4.00
CA GLY A 210 0.70 10.32 -3.23
C GLY A 210 0.15 10.89 -1.94
N LEU A 211 1.00 11.57 -1.18
CA LEU A 211 0.64 12.17 0.11
C LEU A 211 1.43 13.46 0.30
N ALA A 212 0.72 14.53 0.66
CA ALA A 212 1.31 15.72 1.28
C ALA A 212 0.64 15.95 2.63
N GLY A 213 1.42 16.16 3.67
CA GLY A 213 0.87 16.31 5.02
C GLY A 213 1.79 17.03 5.98
N GLY A 214 1.20 17.54 7.04
CA GLY A 214 1.92 18.28 8.06
C GLY A 214 1.00 19.03 9.01
N ASN A 215 1.58 19.91 9.79
CA ASN A 215 0.89 20.62 10.85
C ASN A 215 0.62 22.07 10.44
N LEU A 216 -0.65 22.41 10.27
CA LEU A 216 -1.14 23.77 10.04
C LEU A 216 -1.45 24.42 11.37
N THR A 217 -0.81 25.53 11.69
CA THR A 217 -1.03 26.28 12.92
C THR A 217 -1.49 27.70 12.61
N VAL A 218 -2.55 28.13 13.25
CA VAL A 218 -3.05 29.52 13.24
C VAL A 218 -2.98 30.09 14.64
N LYS A 219 -2.17 31.14 14.84
CA LYS A 219 -1.99 31.82 16.12
C LYS A 219 -2.54 33.24 16.03
N VAL A 220 -3.33 33.65 17.03
CA VAL A 220 -4.00 34.95 17.08
C VAL A 220 -3.69 35.74 18.35
N LEU A 221 -3.26 35.10 19.43
CA LEU A 221 -2.97 35.70 20.74
C LEU A 221 -1.68 35.11 21.31
N GLU A 222 -1.06 35.84 22.23
CA GLU A 222 0.10 35.34 22.99
C GLU A 222 -0.33 34.31 24.05
N GLU A 223 -1.50 34.53 24.66
CA GLU A 223 -2.06 33.67 25.71
C GLU A 223 -3.58 33.57 25.58
N GLY A 224 -4.19 32.58 26.24
CA GLY A 224 -5.64 32.45 26.30
C GLY A 224 -6.27 33.54 27.14
N VAL A 225 -7.44 34.04 26.72
CA VAL A 225 -8.18 35.11 27.40
C VAL A 225 -9.62 34.73 27.65
N HIS A 226 -10.28 35.41 28.57
CA HIS A 226 -11.70 35.17 28.92
C HIS A 226 -12.59 35.34 27.66
N SER A 227 -13.29 34.28 27.27
CA SER A 227 -14.08 34.28 26.05
C SER A 227 -15.23 35.26 26.02
N GLY A 228 -15.88 35.49 27.18
CA GLY A 228 -16.96 36.47 27.33
C GLY A 228 -16.53 37.91 27.11
N ASP A 229 -15.26 38.20 27.37
CA ASP A 229 -14.69 39.54 27.20
C ASP A 229 -14.13 39.72 25.78
N ALA A 230 -13.51 38.70 25.19
CA ALA A 230 -12.80 38.76 23.93
C ALA A 230 -13.66 38.41 22.70
N SER A 231 -14.73 37.63 22.88
CA SER A 231 -15.57 37.22 21.76
C SER A 231 -16.22 38.40 21.05
N GLY A 232 -16.13 38.47 19.74
CA GLY A 232 -16.60 39.59 18.91
C GLY A 232 -15.55 40.69 18.71
N ILE A 233 -14.44 40.66 19.44
CA ILE A 233 -13.30 41.56 19.28
C ILE A 233 -12.11 40.80 18.69
N VAL A 234 -11.71 39.72 19.35
CA VAL A 234 -10.57 38.87 18.91
C VAL A 234 -11.03 37.85 17.88
N PRO A 235 -10.41 37.76 16.70
CA PRO A 235 -10.71 36.72 15.75
C PRO A 235 -10.37 35.33 16.32
N SER A 236 -11.28 34.37 16.18
CA SER A 236 -11.04 33.00 16.65
C SER A 236 -10.05 32.28 15.74
N SER A 237 -9.01 31.70 16.31
CA SER A 237 -8.05 30.87 15.58
C SER A 237 -8.73 29.68 14.90
N PHE A 238 -9.75 29.08 15.54
CA PHE A 238 -10.52 27.98 14.98
C PHE A 238 -11.38 28.43 13.78
N ARG A 239 -11.92 29.64 13.79
CA ARG A 239 -12.64 30.17 12.63
C ARG A 239 -11.68 30.43 11.46
N ILE A 240 -10.52 31.01 11.74
CA ILE A 240 -9.53 31.32 10.70
C ILE A 240 -9.03 30.04 10.05
N ILE A 241 -8.69 29.01 10.83
CA ILE A 241 -8.22 27.75 10.25
C ILE A 241 -9.30 27.07 9.39
N ARG A 242 -10.57 27.18 9.74
CA ARG A 242 -11.69 26.74 8.91
C ARG A 242 -11.74 27.53 7.59
N GLN A 243 -11.56 28.85 7.62
CA GLN A 243 -11.51 29.66 6.39
C GLN A 243 -10.35 29.25 5.47
N LEU A 244 -9.19 28.94 6.04
CA LEU A 244 -8.04 28.45 5.27
C LEU A 244 -8.34 27.08 4.64
N LEU A 245 -8.93 26.16 5.37
CA LEU A 245 -9.33 24.85 4.83
C LEU A 245 -10.38 24.99 3.72
N SER A 246 -11.30 25.96 3.81
CA SER A 246 -12.30 26.21 2.76
C SER A 246 -11.70 26.78 1.45
N ARG A 247 -10.42 27.22 1.46
CA ARG A 247 -9.68 27.49 0.22
C ARG A 247 -9.21 26.21 -0.47
N LEU A 248 -9.01 25.16 0.30
CA LEU A 248 -8.48 23.88 -0.17
C LEU A 248 -9.57 22.93 -0.63
N GLU A 249 -10.66 22.84 0.12
CA GLU A 249 -11.78 21.96 -0.21
C GLU A 249 -13.14 22.62 -0.03
N ASP A 250 -14.12 22.16 -0.80
CA ASP A 250 -15.51 22.53 -0.61
C ASP A 250 -16.07 21.80 0.62
N GLU A 251 -16.55 22.56 1.61
CA GLU A 251 -17.00 22.03 2.89
C GLU A 251 -18.23 21.13 2.81
N LYS A 252 -19.02 21.23 1.73
CA LYS A 252 -20.23 20.43 1.55
C LYS A 252 -19.97 19.11 0.85
N THR A 253 -19.10 19.12 -0.14
CA THR A 253 -18.82 17.96 -0.99
C THR A 253 -17.50 17.27 -0.65
N GLY A 254 -16.58 17.95 0.06
CA GLY A 254 -15.21 17.47 0.30
C GLY A 254 -14.33 17.47 -0.96
N LYS A 255 -14.81 18.05 -2.07
CA LYS A 255 -14.00 18.15 -3.28
C LYS A 255 -12.87 19.15 -3.09
N VAL A 256 -11.64 18.75 -3.40
CA VAL A 256 -10.49 19.66 -3.42
C VAL A 256 -10.65 20.67 -4.56
N LEU A 257 -10.53 21.95 -4.23
CA LEU A 257 -10.83 23.08 -5.14
C LEU A 257 -9.62 23.58 -5.93
N VAL A 258 -8.42 23.18 -5.54
CA VAL A 258 -7.17 23.63 -6.15
C VAL A 258 -6.90 22.84 -7.43
N ASP A 259 -7.03 23.47 -8.58
CA ASP A 259 -6.88 22.80 -9.89
C ASP A 259 -5.53 22.11 -10.05
N GLY A 260 -4.44 22.71 -9.58
CA GLY A 260 -3.11 22.13 -9.64
C GLY A 260 -2.91 20.86 -8.82
N LEU A 261 -3.84 20.51 -7.95
CA LEU A 261 -3.85 19.25 -7.18
C LEU A 261 -4.61 18.12 -7.90
N HIS A 262 -5.27 18.41 -9.01
CA HIS A 262 -5.91 17.42 -9.86
C HIS A 262 -5.03 17.06 -11.05
N VAL A 263 -5.24 15.88 -11.61
CA VAL A 263 -4.57 15.41 -12.83
C VAL A 263 -5.61 14.89 -13.83
N GLU A 264 -5.24 14.84 -15.11
CA GLU A 264 -6.02 14.10 -16.08
C GLU A 264 -5.90 12.60 -15.78
N ILE A 265 -7.03 11.93 -15.64
CA ILE A 265 -7.07 10.50 -15.33
C ILE A 265 -6.96 9.73 -16.65
N PRO A 266 -5.98 8.81 -16.80
CA PRO A 266 -5.86 8.01 -18.01
C PRO A 266 -7.15 7.27 -18.36
N ALA A 267 -7.48 7.21 -19.65
CA ALA A 267 -8.73 6.57 -20.12
C ALA A 267 -8.84 5.10 -19.68
N GLU A 268 -7.72 4.37 -19.66
CA GLU A 268 -7.66 3.00 -19.16
C GLU A 268 -8.08 2.92 -17.67
N ARG A 269 -7.62 3.87 -16.85
CA ARG A 269 -7.96 3.92 -15.42
C ARG A 269 -9.43 4.28 -15.18
N LEU A 270 -10.00 5.15 -16.02
CA LEU A 270 -11.45 5.42 -16.00
C LEU A 270 -12.25 4.15 -16.31
N ALA A 271 -11.86 3.41 -17.36
CA ALA A 271 -12.51 2.16 -17.73
C ALA A 271 -12.39 1.09 -16.63
N GLN A 272 -11.23 0.98 -16.01
CA GLN A 272 -11.01 0.07 -14.87
C GLN A 272 -11.91 0.45 -13.69
N ALA A 273 -11.99 1.72 -13.34
CA ALA A 273 -12.86 2.20 -12.25
C ALA A 273 -14.34 1.87 -12.49
N ALA A 274 -14.83 2.00 -13.73
CA ALA A 274 -16.20 1.64 -14.10
C ALA A 274 -16.45 0.14 -13.91
N LYS A 275 -15.53 -0.73 -14.36
CA LYS A 275 -15.64 -2.18 -14.16
C LYS A 275 -15.60 -2.56 -12.66
N VAL A 276 -14.76 -1.91 -11.88
CA VAL A 276 -14.68 -2.11 -10.41
C VAL A 276 -16.01 -1.74 -9.77
N ALA A 277 -16.58 -0.61 -10.12
CA ALA A 277 -17.88 -0.16 -9.61
C ALA A 277 -18.99 -1.16 -9.94
N ASP A 278 -19.02 -1.72 -11.15
CA ASP A 278 -20.00 -2.73 -11.56
C ASP A 278 -19.85 -4.03 -10.76
N VAL A 279 -18.62 -4.48 -10.53
CA VAL A 279 -18.34 -5.74 -9.80
C VAL A 279 -18.60 -5.60 -8.31
N LEU A 280 -18.18 -4.51 -7.69
CA LEU A 280 -18.29 -4.31 -6.25
C LEU A 280 -19.67 -3.79 -5.81
N GLY A 281 -20.38 -3.05 -6.68
CA GLY A 281 -21.62 -2.44 -6.26
C GLY A 281 -21.45 -1.55 -5.03
N ASP A 282 -22.30 -1.74 -4.04
CA ASP A 282 -22.28 -0.96 -2.80
C ASP A 282 -21.08 -1.29 -1.90
N GLU A 283 -20.38 -2.41 -2.10
CA GLU A 283 -19.13 -2.73 -1.38
C GLU A 283 -18.04 -1.64 -1.57
N VAL A 284 -18.13 -0.81 -2.60
CA VAL A 284 -17.26 0.36 -2.76
C VAL A 284 -17.24 1.21 -1.50
N PHE A 285 -18.35 1.32 -0.77
CA PHE A 285 -18.48 2.09 0.46
C PHE A 285 -18.95 1.27 1.68
N ASP A 286 -19.74 0.21 1.51
CA ASP A 286 -20.27 -0.63 2.61
C ASP A 286 -19.18 -1.34 3.41
N LYS A 287 -18.00 -1.49 2.83
CA LYS A 287 -16.82 -2.00 3.56
C LYS A 287 -16.37 -1.11 4.73
N PHE A 288 -16.80 0.14 4.76
CA PHE A 288 -16.52 1.04 5.87
C PHE A 288 -17.66 0.99 6.89
N PRO A 289 -17.34 1.05 8.20
CA PRO A 289 -18.35 0.93 9.25
C PRO A 289 -19.14 2.23 9.45
N PHE A 290 -19.92 2.60 8.44
CA PHE A 290 -20.80 3.77 8.54
C PHE A 290 -21.81 3.63 9.69
N LEU A 291 -22.06 4.73 10.35
CA LEU A 291 -23.20 4.79 11.28
C LEU A 291 -24.51 4.74 10.48
N PRO A 292 -25.59 4.17 11.05
CA PRO A 292 -26.89 4.13 10.38
C PRO A 292 -27.35 5.52 9.90
N GLY A 293 -27.75 5.61 8.63
CA GLY A 293 -28.21 6.84 8.01
C GLY A 293 -27.12 7.73 7.42
N MET A 294 -25.83 7.37 7.55
CA MET A 294 -24.76 8.05 6.84
C MET A 294 -24.75 7.65 5.37
N THR A 295 -24.34 8.59 4.53
CA THR A 295 -24.21 8.39 3.08
C THR A 295 -22.76 8.66 2.65
N PRO A 296 -22.28 7.99 1.58
CA PRO A 296 -20.96 8.29 1.02
C PRO A 296 -20.92 9.70 0.44
N MET A 297 -19.68 10.21 0.28
CA MET A 297 -19.45 11.52 -0.34
C MET A 297 -19.98 11.57 -1.78
N TYR A 298 -20.37 12.76 -2.25
CA TYR A 298 -20.93 13.00 -3.60
C TYR A 298 -22.25 12.26 -3.90
N SER A 299 -22.92 11.69 -2.90
CA SER A 299 -24.16 10.96 -3.11
C SER A 299 -25.34 11.86 -3.51
N GLN A 300 -25.27 13.18 -3.22
CA GLN A 300 -26.40 14.11 -3.47
C GLN A 300 -26.60 14.42 -4.95
N ASP A 301 -25.49 14.60 -5.70
CA ASP A 301 -25.56 15.00 -7.12
C ASP A 301 -25.49 13.80 -8.08
N LYS A 302 -24.93 12.68 -7.65
CA LYS A 302 -24.73 11.46 -8.43
C LYS A 302 -25.06 10.22 -7.58
N ALA A 303 -26.23 10.20 -7.00
CA ALA A 303 -26.68 9.07 -6.19
C ALA A 303 -26.58 7.77 -7.00
N GLY A 304 -25.80 6.83 -6.51
CA GLY A 304 -25.57 5.55 -7.16
C GLY A 304 -24.39 5.50 -8.14
N ASP A 305 -23.69 6.60 -8.39
CA ASP A 305 -22.48 6.57 -9.23
C ASP A 305 -21.27 6.12 -8.44
N ARG A 306 -21.11 4.81 -8.35
CA ARG A 306 -20.02 4.16 -7.63
C ARG A 306 -18.67 4.34 -8.33
N THR A 307 -18.66 4.59 -9.64
CA THR A 307 -17.43 4.88 -10.38
C THR A 307 -16.76 6.15 -9.86
N GLU A 308 -17.55 7.20 -9.59
CA GLU A 308 -17.02 8.44 -8.98
C GLU A 308 -16.39 8.19 -7.62
N LEU A 309 -16.98 7.33 -6.79
CA LEU A 309 -16.41 6.97 -5.48
C LEU A 309 -15.09 6.21 -5.61
N VAL A 310 -14.99 5.30 -6.56
CA VAL A 310 -13.73 4.60 -6.87
C VAL A 310 -12.66 5.61 -7.30
N LEU A 311 -12.98 6.53 -8.19
CA LEU A 311 -12.05 7.58 -8.65
C LEU A 311 -11.65 8.54 -7.52
N ASN A 312 -12.57 8.92 -6.65
CA ASN A 312 -12.29 9.74 -5.47
C ASN A 312 -11.27 9.09 -4.55
N ARG A 313 -11.31 7.77 -4.40
CA ARG A 313 -10.38 7.02 -3.56
C ARG A 313 -9.04 6.76 -4.23
N THR A 314 -8.98 6.72 -5.56
CA THR A 314 -7.80 6.20 -6.28
C THR A 314 -7.06 7.22 -7.12
N TRP A 315 -7.75 8.24 -7.66
CA TRP A 315 -7.18 9.17 -8.62
C TRP A 315 -7.39 10.64 -8.30
N ARG A 316 -8.23 10.97 -7.33
CA ARG A 316 -8.51 12.36 -6.94
C ARG A 316 -7.88 12.70 -5.61
N PRO A 317 -7.49 13.97 -5.41
CA PRO A 317 -7.01 14.42 -4.11
C PRO A 317 -8.14 14.37 -3.07
N ALA A 318 -7.78 14.10 -1.83
CA ALA A 318 -8.70 14.08 -0.71
C ALA A 318 -8.00 14.51 0.58
N LEU A 319 -8.62 15.41 1.33
CA LEU A 319 -8.13 15.91 2.59
C LEU A 319 -8.73 15.14 3.78
N SER A 320 -7.89 14.80 4.73
CA SER A 320 -8.30 14.32 6.05
C SER A 320 -7.60 15.13 7.13
N ILE A 321 -8.31 15.39 8.21
CA ILE A 321 -7.75 15.98 9.43
C ILE A 321 -7.54 14.84 10.41
N THR A 322 -6.29 14.59 10.79
CA THR A 322 -5.91 13.42 11.60
C THR A 322 -5.47 13.74 13.01
N GLY A 323 -5.39 15.01 13.36
CA GLY A 323 -5.04 15.46 14.70
C GLY A 323 -5.38 16.93 14.92
N VAL A 324 -5.52 17.31 16.19
CA VAL A 324 -5.79 18.67 16.61
C VAL A 324 -4.97 19.02 17.87
N ASP A 325 -4.50 20.27 17.95
CA ASP A 325 -3.85 20.84 19.14
C ASP A 325 -4.33 22.27 19.36
N GLY A 326 -4.08 22.80 20.57
CA GLY A 326 -4.52 24.13 21.00
C GLY A 326 -5.96 24.18 21.51
N ILE A 327 -6.71 23.11 21.41
CA ILE A 327 -8.09 22.95 21.90
C ILE A 327 -8.10 21.82 22.94
N PRO A 328 -8.42 22.11 24.22
CA PRO A 328 -8.41 21.08 25.25
C PRO A 328 -9.56 20.09 25.08
N PRO A 329 -9.45 18.88 25.68
CA PRO A 329 -10.56 17.94 25.79
C PRO A 329 -11.76 18.58 26.48
N LEU A 330 -12.98 18.15 26.16
CA LEU A 330 -14.22 18.72 26.69
C LEU A 330 -14.23 18.78 28.22
N ALA A 331 -13.74 17.74 28.91
CA ALA A 331 -13.70 17.63 30.36
C ALA A 331 -12.83 18.71 31.05
N SER A 332 -11.85 19.26 30.33
CA SER A 332 -10.93 20.30 30.83
C SER A 332 -11.11 21.65 30.12
N ALA A 333 -12.16 21.81 29.31
CA ALA A 333 -12.44 23.02 28.58
C ALA A 333 -13.18 24.03 29.46
N GLY A 334 -12.70 25.26 29.49
CA GLY A 334 -13.34 26.40 30.16
C GLY A 334 -13.68 27.51 29.16
N ASN A 335 -14.20 28.63 29.67
CA ASN A 335 -14.58 29.80 28.87
C ASN A 335 -13.35 30.63 28.45
N VAL A 336 -12.46 30.03 27.72
CA VAL A 336 -11.21 30.64 27.23
C VAL A 336 -11.20 30.72 25.72
N LEU A 337 -10.97 31.91 25.17
CA LEU A 337 -10.64 32.08 23.75
C LEU A 337 -9.20 31.64 23.54
N ARG A 338 -9.03 30.62 22.66
CA ARG A 338 -7.75 29.94 22.50
C ARG A 338 -6.75 30.80 21.73
N PRO A 339 -5.46 30.84 22.16
CA PRO A 339 -4.44 31.63 21.48
C PRO A 339 -4.09 31.08 20.10
N PHE A 340 -4.20 29.77 19.89
CA PHE A 340 -3.93 29.10 18.61
C PHE A 340 -4.81 27.87 18.43
N THR A 341 -4.90 27.45 17.18
CA THR A 341 -5.42 26.14 16.76
C THR A 341 -4.42 25.53 15.77
N ALA A 342 -4.07 24.26 15.98
CA ALA A 342 -3.25 23.50 15.05
C ALA A 342 -3.97 22.25 14.61
N LEU A 343 -3.86 21.91 13.32
CA LEU A 343 -4.44 20.71 12.72
C LEU A 343 -3.37 19.91 12.00
N LYS A 344 -3.42 18.59 12.14
CA LYS A 344 -2.61 17.69 11.33
C LYS A 344 -3.38 17.37 10.05
N LEU A 345 -2.79 17.77 8.93
CA LEU A 345 -3.37 17.58 7.60
C LEU A 345 -2.79 16.33 6.95
N SER A 346 -3.65 15.55 6.31
CA SER A 346 -3.28 14.44 5.43
C SER A 346 -4.01 14.62 4.09
N LEU A 347 -3.29 15.16 3.10
CA LEU A 347 -3.81 15.37 1.76
C LEU A 347 -3.30 14.27 0.84
N ARG A 348 -4.19 13.36 0.44
CA ARG A 348 -3.88 12.38 -0.58
C ARG A 348 -3.81 13.07 -1.94
N LEU A 349 -2.79 12.72 -2.72
CA LEU A 349 -2.51 13.29 -4.04
C LEU A 349 -2.79 12.28 -5.14
N PRO A 350 -3.18 12.72 -6.34
CA PRO A 350 -3.29 11.85 -7.50
C PRO A 350 -1.98 11.07 -7.76
N PRO A 351 -2.04 9.86 -8.32
CA PRO A 351 -0.87 9.00 -8.52
C PRO A 351 0.29 9.64 -9.28
N THR A 352 0.00 10.50 -10.23
CA THR A 352 0.99 11.12 -11.14
C THR A 352 1.41 12.53 -10.74
N LEU A 353 0.83 13.10 -9.68
CA LEU A 353 1.24 14.39 -9.18
C LEU A 353 2.53 14.27 -8.35
N ASP A 354 3.53 15.07 -8.68
CA ASP A 354 4.75 15.15 -7.89
C ASP A 354 4.44 15.59 -6.44
N GLY A 355 4.92 14.82 -5.47
CA GLY A 355 4.63 15.05 -4.05
C GLY A 355 5.16 16.38 -3.54
N LYS A 356 6.36 16.78 -3.99
CA LYS A 356 6.96 18.06 -3.63
C LYS A 356 6.11 19.21 -4.17
N ARG A 357 5.68 19.11 -5.44
CA ARG A 357 4.79 20.10 -6.04
C ARG A 357 3.45 20.17 -5.31
N GLY A 358 2.89 19.04 -4.92
CA GLY A 358 1.67 18.99 -4.09
C GLY A 358 1.84 19.70 -2.75
N GLY A 359 2.98 19.50 -2.08
CA GLY A 359 3.33 20.21 -0.85
C GLY A 359 3.49 21.72 -1.03
N GLU A 360 4.12 22.16 -2.11
CA GLU A 360 4.26 23.59 -2.45
C GLU A 360 2.89 24.23 -2.68
N LEU A 361 2.01 23.61 -3.45
CA LEU A 361 0.65 24.10 -3.68
C LEU A 361 -0.16 24.21 -2.39
N LEU A 362 0.00 23.22 -1.50
CA LEU A 362 -0.64 23.24 -0.18
C LEU A 362 -0.14 24.42 0.66
N GLN A 363 1.15 24.69 0.68
CA GLN A 363 1.74 25.85 1.36
C GLN A 363 1.23 27.15 0.75
N ASP A 364 1.28 27.30 -0.56
CA ASP A 364 0.86 28.51 -1.25
C ASP A 364 -0.59 28.88 -0.94
N ILE A 365 -1.51 27.94 -0.99
CA ILE A 365 -2.94 28.21 -0.75
C ILE A 365 -3.25 28.53 0.72
N LEU A 366 -2.55 27.89 1.65
CA LEU A 366 -2.84 28.04 3.08
C LEU A 366 -2.12 29.23 3.73
N LEU A 367 -0.95 29.61 3.24
CA LEU A 367 -0.15 30.67 3.85
C LEU A 367 -0.38 32.04 3.22
N LYS A 368 -0.99 32.14 2.03
CA LYS A 368 -1.26 33.39 1.36
C LYS A 368 -2.35 34.18 2.08
N ASP A 369 -2.11 35.47 2.28
CA ASP A 369 -3.09 36.44 2.81
C ASP A 369 -3.90 35.91 4.00
N PRO A 370 -3.27 35.68 5.18
CA PRO A 370 -3.96 35.16 6.34
C PRO A 370 -5.12 36.06 6.77
N PRO A 371 -6.31 35.52 7.03
CA PRO A 371 -7.42 36.33 7.54
C PRO A 371 -7.04 37.07 8.82
N ASN A 372 -7.45 38.34 8.94
CA ASN A 372 -7.16 39.22 10.07
C ASN A 372 -5.65 39.40 10.41
N GLY A 373 -4.76 39.08 9.48
CA GLY A 373 -3.31 39.13 9.72
C GLY A 373 -2.81 38.11 10.74
N ALA A 374 -3.53 37.01 10.92
CA ALA A 374 -3.14 35.93 11.82
C ALA A 374 -1.76 35.34 11.46
N GLN A 375 -1.03 34.88 12.46
CA GLN A 375 0.20 34.13 12.21
C GLN A 375 -0.16 32.70 11.79
N VAL A 376 0.14 32.39 10.53
CA VAL A 376 -0.11 31.06 9.95
C VAL A 376 1.19 30.40 9.57
N SER A 377 1.37 29.16 9.97
CA SER A 377 2.52 28.35 9.59
C SER A 377 2.06 26.95 9.18
N LEU A 378 2.75 26.36 8.22
CA LEU A 378 2.58 24.97 7.80
C LEU A 378 3.94 24.27 7.83
N HIS A 379 4.08 23.32 8.75
CA HIS A 379 5.24 22.44 8.81
C HIS A 379 4.92 21.16 8.04
N LEU A 380 5.47 21.02 6.83
CA LEU A 380 5.33 19.81 6.04
C LEU A 380 6.21 18.69 6.61
N GLU A 381 5.59 17.57 6.95
CA GLU A 381 6.27 16.37 7.43
C GLU A 381 6.48 15.35 6.31
N LYS A 382 5.56 15.34 5.33
CA LYS A 382 5.56 14.37 4.23
C LYS A 382 5.21 15.06 2.90
N ALA A 383 5.91 14.63 1.86
CA ALA A 383 5.64 15.00 0.49
C ALA A 383 6.10 13.85 -0.42
N SER A 384 5.22 12.87 -0.62
CA SER A 384 5.52 11.64 -1.34
C SER A 384 4.72 11.56 -2.63
N THR A 385 5.40 11.33 -3.74
CA THR A 385 4.77 11.05 -5.02
C THR A 385 4.11 9.67 -5.00
N GLY A 386 2.96 9.54 -5.64
CA GLY A 386 2.29 8.26 -5.85
C GLY A 386 2.97 7.42 -6.93
N TRP A 387 2.22 6.49 -7.47
CA TRP A 387 2.70 5.61 -8.53
C TRP A 387 1.54 5.24 -9.47
N ASN A 388 1.81 5.25 -10.76
CA ASN A 388 0.93 4.70 -11.79
C ASN A 388 1.69 3.58 -12.50
N ALA A 389 1.15 2.38 -12.48
CA ALA A 389 1.77 1.23 -13.11
C ALA A 389 1.97 1.46 -14.62
N PRO A 390 3.06 0.95 -15.22
CA PRO A 390 3.17 0.90 -16.66
C PRO A 390 2.02 0.06 -17.25
N ALA A 391 1.70 0.29 -18.53
CA ALA A 391 0.75 -0.55 -19.23
C ALA A 391 1.19 -2.02 -19.16
N LEU A 392 0.24 -2.92 -18.96
CA LEU A 392 0.54 -4.34 -18.92
C LEU A 392 0.95 -4.82 -20.33
N ALA A 393 2.06 -5.56 -20.38
CA ALA A 393 2.38 -6.31 -21.58
C ALA A 393 1.29 -7.38 -21.85
N PRO A 394 0.95 -7.65 -23.12
CA PRO A 394 -0.11 -8.61 -23.44
C PRO A 394 0.07 -9.99 -22.80
N TRP A 395 1.29 -10.47 -22.70
CA TRP A 395 1.58 -11.76 -22.06
C TRP A 395 1.19 -11.76 -20.57
N LEU A 396 1.45 -10.65 -19.87
CA LEU A 396 1.15 -10.55 -18.43
C LEU A 396 -0.36 -10.37 -18.19
N GLU A 397 -1.01 -9.52 -18.97
CA GLU A 397 -2.46 -9.33 -18.87
C GLU A 397 -3.20 -10.64 -19.11
N ASN A 398 -2.83 -11.37 -20.15
CA ASN A 398 -3.39 -12.68 -20.44
C ASN A 398 -3.08 -13.71 -19.33
N ALA A 399 -1.89 -13.69 -18.77
CA ALA A 399 -1.50 -14.60 -17.69
C ALA A 399 -2.29 -14.33 -16.40
N ILE A 400 -2.46 -13.05 -16.04
CA ILE A 400 -3.23 -12.64 -14.87
C ILE A 400 -4.71 -13.03 -15.03
N ASP A 401 -5.31 -12.76 -16.18
CA ASP A 401 -6.70 -13.12 -16.43
C ASP A 401 -6.91 -14.64 -16.45
N ALA A 402 -6.05 -15.37 -17.12
CA ALA A 402 -6.08 -16.83 -17.12
C ALA A 402 -5.94 -17.40 -15.69
N ALA A 403 -5.02 -16.86 -14.89
CA ALA A 403 -4.83 -17.28 -13.51
C ALA A 403 -6.12 -17.06 -12.68
N SER A 404 -6.74 -15.90 -12.80
CA SER A 404 -8.00 -15.61 -12.09
C SER A 404 -9.11 -16.58 -12.52
N GLN A 405 -9.28 -16.80 -13.82
CA GLN A 405 -10.27 -17.76 -14.34
C GLN A 405 -10.01 -19.17 -13.85
N GLU A 406 -8.75 -19.63 -13.86
CA GLU A 406 -8.37 -20.99 -13.45
C GLU A 406 -8.60 -21.25 -11.96
N PHE A 407 -8.28 -20.28 -11.07
CA PHE A 407 -8.28 -20.49 -9.62
C PHE A 407 -9.45 -19.84 -8.89
N PHE A 408 -10.15 -18.89 -9.50
CA PHE A 408 -11.32 -18.23 -8.91
C PHE A 408 -12.59 -18.39 -9.75
N GLY A 409 -12.47 -18.81 -11.01
CA GLY A 409 -13.61 -18.93 -11.92
C GLY A 409 -14.19 -17.59 -12.41
N LYS A 410 -13.46 -16.48 -12.22
CA LYS A 410 -13.84 -15.13 -12.60
C LYS A 410 -12.67 -14.39 -13.23
N PRO A 411 -12.93 -13.39 -14.10
CA PRO A 411 -11.86 -12.57 -14.66
C PRO A 411 -11.14 -11.77 -13.58
N ALA A 412 -9.86 -11.47 -13.81
CA ALA A 412 -9.09 -10.57 -12.97
C ALA A 412 -9.64 -9.15 -13.00
N MET A 413 -9.43 -8.42 -11.90
CA MET A 413 -9.82 -7.02 -11.77
C MET A 413 -8.60 -6.15 -11.53
N TYR A 414 -8.69 -4.92 -11.99
CA TYR A 414 -7.62 -3.91 -11.89
C TYR A 414 -8.16 -2.67 -11.21
N MET A 415 -7.49 -2.22 -10.16
CA MET A 415 -7.92 -1.09 -9.35
C MET A 415 -6.73 -0.35 -8.76
N GLY A 416 -6.84 0.97 -8.65
CA GLY A 416 -5.92 1.76 -7.84
C GLY A 416 -6.14 1.53 -6.34
N GLU A 417 -5.14 1.86 -5.56
CA GLU A 417 -5.22 1.92 -4.09
C GLU A 417 -5.15 3.36 -3.59
N GLY A 418 -5.85 3.60 -2.48
CA GLY A 418 -5.88 4.93 -1.85
C GLY A 418 -4.63 5.26 -1.05
N GLY A 419 -3.87 4.26 -0.66
CA GLY A 419 -2.64 4.40 0.11
C GLY A 419 -1.45 4.88 -0.69
N THR A 420 -0.38 5.23 0.03
CA THR A 420 0.88 5.71 -0.54
C THR A 420 1.99 4.75 -0.15
N ILE A 421 2.75 4.30 -1.14
CA ILE A 421 3.88 3.41 -0.95
C ILE A 421 5.07 4.02 -1.69
N PRO A 422 5.91 4.80 -0.98
CA PRO A 422 6.95 5.61 -1.63
C PRO A 422 7.95 4.82 -2.46
N PHE A 423 8.29 3.60 -2.05
CA PHE A 423 9.31 2.83 -2.74
C PHE A 423 8.85 2.24 -4.09
N MET A 424 7.55 2.20 -4.41
CA MET A 424 7.10 1.74 -5.72
C MET A 424 7.62 2.62 -6.86
N GLY A 425 7.68 3.93 -6.64
CA GLY A 425 8.35 4.85 -7.56
C GLY A 425 9.83 4.48 -7.77
N MET A 426 10.54 4.22 -6.68
CA MET A 426 11.94 3.80 -6.72
C MET A 426 12.14 2.49 -7.47
N LEU A 427 11.30 1.48 -7.26
CA LEU A 427 11.38 0.22 -8.01
C LEU A 427 11.12 0.43 -9.51
N GLY A 428 10.15 1.27 -9.87
CA GLY A 428 9.87 1.63 -11.25
C GLY A 428 11.05 2.33 -11.93
N GLU A 429 11.74 3.21 -11.21
CA GLU A 429 12.95 3.89 -11.69
C GLU A 429 14.16 2.95 -11.80
N LYS A 430 14.35 2.06 -10.82
CA LYS A 430 15.45 1.08 -10.80
C LYS A 430 15.29 0.00 -11.86
N PHE A 431 14.07 -0.40 -12.18
CA PHE A 431 13.75 -1.46 -13.13
C PHE A 431 12.79 -0.97 -14.24
N PRO A 432 13.23 -0.02 -15.08
CA PRO A 432 12.34 0.66 -16.03
C PRO A 432 11.75 -0.24 -17.11
N GLY A 433 12.32 -1.42 -17.32
CA GLY A 433 11.81 -2.42 -18.27
C GLY A 433 10.94 -3.51 -17.62
N ALA A 434 10.74 -3.47 -16.30
CA ALA A 434 9.99 -4.49 -15.61
C ALA A 434 8.48 -4.29 -15.76
N GLN A 435 7.76 -5.42 -15.81
CA GLN A 435 6.32 -5.47 -15.59
C GLN A 435 6.03 -5.69 -14.11
N PHE A 436 4.84 -5.29 -13.66
CA PHE A 436 4.46 -5.35 -12.25
C PHE A 436 3.16 -6.10 -12.07
N MET A 437 3.16 -7.12 -11.22
CA MET A 437 1.99 -7.77 -10.66
C MET A 437 1.91 -7.43 -9.18
N ILE A 438 1.11 -6.40 -8.85
CA ILE A 438 0.88 -5.96 -7.48
C ILE A 438 -0.47 -6.51 -7.05
N THR A 439 -0.49 -7.40 -6.09
CA THR A 439 -1.70 -8.07 -5.61
C THR A 439 -1.61 -8.34 -4.12
N GLY A 440 -2.66 -8.83 -3.52
CA GLY A 440 -2.67 -9.14 -2.10
C GLY A 440 -4.00 -9.65 -1.59
N VAL A 441 -4.09 -9.71 -0.27
CA VAL A 441 -5.18 -10.34 0.47
C VAL A 441 -5.94 -9.37 1.37
N LEU A 442 -5.61 -8.07 1.31
CA LEU A 442 -6.26 -7.04 2.13
C LEU A 442 -7.61 -6.66 1.52
N GLY A 443 -8.60 -7.50 1.74
CA GLY A 443 -9.94 -7.34 1.20
C GLY A 443 -10.94 -6.73 2.19
N PRO A 444 -12.24 -6.78 1.87
CA PRO A 444 -13.29 -6.24 2.72
C PRO A 444 -13.20 -6.76 4.15
N HIS A 445 -13.27 -5.85 5.11
CA HIS A 445 -13.23 -6.10 6.55
C HIS A 445 -11.94 -6.71 7.11
N SER A 446 -10.90 -6.93 6.29
CA SER A 446 -9.61 -7.42 6.79
C SER A 446 -8.93 -6.44 7.74
N ASN A 447 -9.22 -5.16 7.59
CA ASN A 447 -8.87 -4.08 8.51
C ASN A 447 -7.37 -3.97 8.84
N ALA A 448 -6.51 -4.07 7.84
CA ALA A 448 -5.09 -3.80 8.02
C ALA A 448 -4.88 -2.46 8.74
N HIS A 449 -3.90 -2.40 9.63
CA HIS A 449 -3.58 -1.29 10.54
C HIS A 449 -4.62 -1.04 11.65
N GLY A 450 -5.83 -1.56 11.55
CA GLY A 450 -6.88 -1.46 12.55
C GLY A 450 -6.95 -2.66 13.50
N PRO A 451 -7.93 -2.67 14.42
CA PRO A 451 -8.22 -3.87 15.21
C PRO A 451 -8.93 -4.94 14.38
N ASN A 452 -8.91 -6.19 14.85
CA ASN A 452 -9.54 -7.34 14.21
C ASN A 452 -9.03 -7.63 12.81
N GLU A 453 -7.76 -7.32 12.53
CA GLU A 453 -7.11 -7.71 11.27
C GLU A 453 -7.21 -9.21 11.07
N PHE A 454 -7.55 -9.64 9.86
CA PHE A 454 -7.54 -11.05 9.49
C PHE A 454 -6.95 -11.29 8.10
N LEU A 455 -6.39 -12.47 7.93
CA LEU A 455 -6.04 -13.05 6.64
C LEU A 455 -7.19 -13.98 6.21
N HIS A 456 -7.75 -13.72 5.01
CA HIS A 456 -8.69 -14.64 4.38
C HIS A 456 -7.91 -15.77 3.70
N ILE A 457 -7.92 -16.95 4.30
CA ILE A 457 -7.09 -18.10 3.89
C ILE A 457 -7.36 -18.52 2.44
N PRO A 458 -8.63 -18.66 1.99
CA PRO A 458 -8.90 -19.02 0.59
C PRO A 458 -8.34 -18.00 -0.41
N MET A 459 -8.37 -16.69 -0.06
CA MET A 459 -7.75 -15.66 -0.89
C MET A 459 -6.22 -15.82 -0.95
N GLY A 460 -5.59 -16.10 0.17
CA GLY A 460 -4.15 -16.39 0.24
C GLY A 460 -3.76 -17.58 -0.63
N LYS A 461 -4.52 -18.65 -0.60
CA LYS A 461 -4.35 -19.84 -1.46
C LYS A 461 -4.49 -19.47 -2.94
N GLY A 462 -5.57 -18.77 -3.29
CA GLY A 462 -5.84 -18.32 -4.66
C GLY A 462 -4.76 -17.42 -5.22
N VAL A 463 -4.32 -16.44 -4.45
CA VAL A 463 -3.22 -15.53 -4.84
C VAL A 463 -1.93 -16.32 -5.06
N THR A 464 -1.59 -17.25 -4.16
CA THR A 464 -0.41 -18.12 -4.29
C THR A 464 -0.44 -18.92 -5.60
N ALA A 465 -1.58 -19.55 -5.90
CA ALA A 465 -1.78 -20.29 -7.14
C ALA A 465 -1.69 -19.42 -8.38
N CYS A 466 -2.26 -18.21 -8.34
CA CYS A 466 -2.15 -17.22 -9.42
C CYS A 466 -0.71 -16.78 -9.65
N VAL A 467 0.07 -16.56 -8.60
CA VAL A 467 1.50 -16.24 -8.72
C VAL A 467 2.25 -17.37 -9.43
N ALA A 468 1.99 -18.63 -9.06
CA ALA A 468 2.59 -19.77 -9.76
C ALA A 468 2.28 -19.75 -11.26
N ARG A 469 1.02 -19.51 -11.63
CA ARG A 469 0.58 -19.44 -13.03
C ARG A 469 1.29 -18.31 -13.79
N VAL A 470 1.39 -17.12 -13.20
CA VAL A 470 2.05 -15.97 -13.81
C VAL A 470 3.55 -16.19 -13.95
N VAL A 471 4.21 -16.77 -12.95
CA VAL A 471 5.65 -17.11 -13.01
C VAL A 471 5.94 -18.14 -14.10
N ALA A 472 5.08 -19.14 -14.27
CA ALA A 472 5.19 -20.09 -15.39
C ALA A 472 5.04 -19.43 -16.75
N GLU A 473 4.06 -18.54 -16.92
CA GLU A 473 3.84 -17.81 -18.16
C GLU A 473 4.96 -16.80 -18.44
N HIS A 474 5.50 -16.16 -17.41
CA HIS A 474 6.67 -15.29 -17.54
C HIS A 474 7.83 -16.04 -18.21
N HIS A 475 8.13 -17.27 -17.78
CA HIS A 475 9.17 -18.09 -18.41
C HIS A 475 8.84 -18.39 -19.88
N ALA A 476 7.60 -18.80 -20.17
CA ALA A 476 7.17 -19.06 -21.55
C ALA A 476 7.25 -17.79 -22.42
N ALA A 477 6.85 -16.66 -21.92
CA ALA A 477 6.94 -15.36 -22.59
C ALA A 477 8.40 -14.94 -22.82
N SER A 478 9.28 -15.20 -21.86
CA SER A 478 10.73 -14.98 -22.00
C SER A 478 11.32 -15.79 -23.16
N GLN A 479 10.94 -17.04 -23.27
CA GLN A 479 11.38 -17.90 -24.40
C GLN A 479 10.88 -17.40 -25.76
N ARG A 480 9.74 -16.71 -25.80
CA ARG A 480 9.23 -16.05 -27.01
C ARG A 480 9.79 -14.64 -27.23
N GLY A 481 10.65 -14.14 -26.33
CA GLY A 481 11.23 -12.80 -26.41
C GLY A 481 10.24 -11.66 -26.06
N GLU A 482 9.15 -11.97 -25.37
CA GLU A 482 8.06 -11.04 -25.08
C GLU A 482 8.28 -10.27 -23.75
N THR A 483 9.25 -10.68 -22.94
CA THR A 483 9.60 -10.03 -21.66
C THR A 483 10.61 -8.91 -21.79
N ALA A 484 11.26 -8.76 -22.97
CA ALA A 484 12.12 -7.61 -23.26
C ALA A 484 11.26 -6.34 -23.23
N GLY A 485 11.61 -5.40 -22.33
CA GLY A 485 10.77 -4.29 -21.91
C GLY A 485 10.05 -3.58 -23.05
N VAL A 486 8.75 -3.46 -22.93
CA VAL A 486 8.01 -2.44 -23.66
C VAL A 486 8.58 -1.10 -23.16
N ALA A 487 9.30 -0.40 -24.05
CA ALA A 487 9.83 0.92 -23.74
C ALA A 487 8.71 1.74 -23.09
N ALA A 488 8.96 2.26 -21.90
CA ALA A 488 8.02 3.13 -21.23
C ALA A 488 7.58 4.16 -22.27
N VAL A 489 6.28 4.23 -22.54
CA VAL A 489 5.73 5.35 -23.28
C VAL A 489 6.00 6.54 -22.38
N ALA A 490 7.06 7.28 -22.71
CA ALA A 490 7.45 8.48 -22.03
C ALA A 490 6.26 9.42 -22.11
N GLY A 491 5.55 9.55 -21.00
CA GLY A 491 4.70 10.71 -20.77
C GLY A 491 5.64 11.90 -20.80
N GLY A 492 5.61 12.64 -21.92
CA GLY A 492 6.54 13.72 -22.16
C GLY A 492 6.47 14.77 -21.07
N VAL A 493 7.49 14.82 -20.26
CA VAL A 493 7.83 16.05 -19.54
C VAL A 493 8.41 16.97 -20.60
N VAL A 494 7.58 17.89 -21.08
CA VAL A 494 8.03 19.00 -21.89
C VAL A 494 8.84 19.92 -20.96
N HIS A 495 10.15 19.73 -20.97
CA HIS A 495 11.05 20.77 -20.48
C HIS A 495 10.95 21.96 -21.45
N GLY A 496 10.18 22.94 -21.05
CA GLY A 496 10.21 24.25 -21.69
C GLY A 496 11.57 24.88 -21.44
N ASP A 497 12.41 24.88 -22.48
CA ASP A 497 13.61 25.72 -22.58
C ASP A 497 13.16 27.16 -22.56
N HIS A 498 13.37 27.86 -21.46
CA HIS A 498 13.36 29.35 -21.46
C HIS A 498 14.77 29.83 -21.71
N GLY A 499 15.08 29.98 -23.01
CA GLY A 499 16.19 30.78 -23.45
C GLY A 499 15.99 32.24 -23.04
N CYS A 500 17.06 32.83 -22.55
CA CYS A 500 17.21 34.26 -22.26
C CYS A 500 16.85 35.14 -23.46
N CYS A 501 16.08 36.18 -23.22
CA CYS A 501 16.36 37.57 -23.59
C CYS A 501 15.57 38.49 -22.66
#